data_99c21dde2e8473c880116f5adb72aaa4
#
_entry.id   99c21dde2e8473c880116f5adb72aaa4
#
_cell.length_a   1.000
_cell.length_b   1.000
_cell.length_c   1.000
_cell.angle_alpha   90.00
_cell.angle_beta   90.00
_cell.angle_gamma   90.00
#
_symmetry.space_group_name_H-M   'P 1'
#
loop_
_entity.id
_entity.type
_entity.pdbx_description
1 polymer ?
#
loop_
_entity_poly.entity_id
_entity_poly.type
_entity_poly.pdbx_seq_one_letter_code
_entity_poly.pdbx_strand_id
1 'polypeptide(L)'
;SSAASDVYKRQVFYSVNAFVHFKFLNMTMSPIKIAMMNSIFRLATIMILLPCINLIEKLVFRLIKDDPEDLEEQADFDLLEERFLAYPALAIGQSHTAVNGMAKKARKNINRALSLLGDYSQDKYNKVQEKENLIDKYEDKLGTYLMQLTGQEMSTVQMQQVSKFLHTISDFERLGDHAVNISKVANEISEKKITFSESAQKELSVLEAAVREIVDLTVDAFCEDDLEMAAKIEPLRELIGILCNDLKNRHVTRLREGKCEFRQGFAFNDLLTNLERIAAHCSNVAVAMIETETSEFDTHEYLKSVRHMKDDAYLECFDSYARKYSIPPTKKEKKNK
;
A
#
# COMPACT_ATOMS: atom_id res chain seq x y z
N SER A 1 -6.76 -22.13 22.51
CA SER A 1 -6.50 -21.05 23.51
C SER A 1 -7.36 -21.17 24.78
N SER A 2 -8.57 -21.78 24.73
CA SER A 2 -9.46 -21.95 25.88
C SER A 2 -8.88 -22.89 26.96
N ALA A 3 -8.34 -24.04 26.58
CA ALA A 3 -7.82 -25.06 27.53
C ALA A 3 -6.60 -24.55 28.35
N ALA A 4 -5.70 -23.75 27.76
CA ALA A 4 -4.57 -23.20 28.49
C ALA A 4 -5.02 -22.17 29.55
N SER A 5 -6.01 -21.31 29.22
CA SER A 5 -6.59 -20.35 30.16
C SER A 5 -7.23 -21.05 31.38
N ASP A 6 -7.85 -22.20 31.20
CA ASP A 6 -8.50 -22.93 32.33
C ASP A 6 -7.48 -23.61 33.22
N VAL A 7 -6.34 -24.04 32.70
CA VAL A 7 -5.22 -24.58 33.50
C VAL A 7 -4.64 -23.51 34.40
N TYR A 8 -4.38 -22.30 33.89
CA TYR A 8 -3.86 -21.17 34.67
C TYR A 8 -4.85 -20.69 35.73
N LYS A 9 -6.15 -20.63 35.42
CA LYS A 9 -7.19 -20.29 36.40
C LYS A 9 -7.24 -21.31 37.55
N ARG A 10 -7.14 -22.60 37.26
CA ARG A 10 -7.05 -23.66 38.29
C ARG A 10 -5.81 -23.50 39.15
N GLN A 11 -4.67 -23.25 38.54
CA GLN A 11 -3.39 -23.11 39.25
C GLN A 11 -3.39 -21.89 40.22
N VAL A 12 -3.91 -20.75 39.76
CA VAL A 12 -4.09 -19.56 40.62
C VAL A 12 -5.07 -19.85 41.76
N PHE A 13 -6.20 -20.51 41.48
CA PHE A 13 -7.21 -20.87 42.48
C PHE A 13 -6.63 -21.76 43.55
N TYR A 14 -5.89 -22.83 43.19
CA TYR A 14 -5.27 -23.72 44.18
C TYR A 14 -4.17 -23.03 44.98
N SER A 15 -3.41 -22.13 44.38
CA SER A 15 -2.41 -21.31 45.07
C SER A 15 -3.06 -20.40 46.11
N VAL A 16 -4.15 -19.72 45.78
CA VAL A 16 -4.92 -18.89 46.72
C VAL A 16 -5.54 -19.75 47.81
N ASN A 17 -6.03 -20.94 47.50
CA ASN A 17 -6.61 -21.86 48.49
C ASN A 17 -5.60 -22.37 49.50
N ALA A 18 -4.30 -22.47 49.15
CA ALA A 18 -3.22 -22.84 50.05
C ALA A 18 -3.04 -21.81 51.19
N PHE A 19 -3.40 -20.54 50.93
CA PHE A 19 -3.32 -19.47 51.95
C PHE A 19 -4.67 -19.23 52.65
N VAL A 20 -5.79 -19.27 51.92
CA VAL A 20 -7.11 -18.85 52.44
C VAL A 20 -7.92 -20.03 53.00
N HIS A 21 -7.58 -21.26 52.70
CA HIS A 21 -8.25 -22.51 53.15
C HIS A 21 -9.77 -22.46 52.95
N PHE A 22 -10.25 -22.41 51.73
CA PHE A 22 -11.66 -22.31 51.40
C PHE A 22 -12.47 -23.57 51.84
N LYS A 23 -13.31 -23.42 52.87
CA LYS A 23 -14.14 -24.50 53.45
C LYS A 23 -15.15 -25.12 52.45
N PHE A 24 -15.52 -24.40 51.39
CA PHE A 24 -16.49 -24.87 50.40
C PHE A 24 -15.95 -25.92 49.42
N LEU A 25 -14.66 -26.15 49.33
CA LEU A 25 -14.04 -27.12 48.42
C LEU A 25 -14.45 -28.56 48.72
N ASN A 26 -14.82 -28.85 49.99
CA ASN A 26 -15.23 -30.16 50.42
C ASN A 26 -16.77 -30.34 50.49
N MET A 27 -17.54 -29.36 49.97
CA MET A 27 -19.02 -29.43 49.99
C MET A 27 -19.54 -29.97 48.65
N THR A 28 -20.60 -30.78 48.67
CA THR A 28 -21.31 -31.19 47.47
C THR A 28 -21.90 -29.98 46.74
N MET A 29 -21.50 -29.75 45.48
CA MET A 29 -21.90 -28.60 44.67
C MET A 29 -23.14 -28.91 43.85
N SER A 30 -24.23 -28.15 44.04
CA SER A 30 -25.37 -28.12 43.12
C SER A 30 -25.09 -27.21 41.93
N PRO A 31 -25.79 -27.37 40.78
CA PRO A 31 -25.63 -26.49 39.62
C PRO A 31 -25.79 -25.00 39.94
N ILE A 32 -26.70 -24.68 40.85
CA ILE A 32 -26.94 -23.27 41.30
C ILE A 32 -25.72 -22.72 42.05
N LYS A 33 -25.11 -23.50 42.94
CA LYS A 33 -23.91 -23.11 43.69
C LYS A 33 -22.71 -22.89 42.77
N ILE A 34 -22.59 -23.72 41.72
CA ILE A 34 -21.52 -23.54 40.69
C ILE A 34 -21.73 -22.26 39.93
N ALA A 35 -22.98 -21.94 39.53
CA ALA A 35 -23.31 -20.69 38.82
C ALA A 35 -23.04 -19.46 39.70
N MET A 36 -23.45 -19.47 40.98
CA MET A 36 -23.15 -18.40 41.92
C MET A 36 -21.63 -18.17 42.11
N MET A 37 -20.90 -19.27 42.26
CA MET A 37 -19.45 -19.23 42.45
C MET A 37 -18.76 -18.61 41.23
N ASN A 38 -19.18 -18.98 40.00
CA ASN A 38 -18.66 -18.41 38.78
C ASN A 38 -18.97 -16.92 38.66
N SER A 39 -20.16 -16.49 39.07
CA SER A 39 -20.56 -15.07 39.09
C SER A 39 -19.74 -14.26 40.09
N ILE A 40 -19.56 -14.80 41.31
CA ILE A 40 -18.72 -14.16 42.35
C ILE A 40 -17.26 -14.02 41.86
N PHE A 41 -16.73 -15.07 41.22
CA PHE A 41 -15.36 -15.06 40.68
C PHE A 41 -15.20 -14.02 39.58
N ARG A 42 -16.18 -13.88 38.68
CA ARG A 42 -16.18 -12.82 37.61
C ARG A 42 -16.26 -11.43 38.23
N LEU A 43 -17.14 -11.20 39.20
CA LEU A 43 -17.26 -9.92 39.88
C LEU A 43 -15.97 -9.56 40.63
N ALA A 44 -15.34 -10.49 41.32
CA ALA A 44 -14.07 -10.27 42.02
C ALA A 44 -12.96 -9.96 41.03
N THR A 45 -12.89 -10.64 39.88
CA THR A 45 -11.92 -10.38 38.82
C THR A 45 -12.11 -8.97 38.23
N ILE A 46 -13.36 -8.55 37.99
CA ILE A 46 -13.66 -7.20 37.50
C ILE A 46 -13.23 -6.16 38.53
N MET A 47 -13.59 -6.35 39.82
CA MET A 47 -13.21 -5.41 40.89
C MET A 47 -11.70 -5.26 41.05
N ILE A 48 -10.94 -6.32 40.85
CA ILE A 48 -9.45 -6.29 40.92
C ILE A 48 -8.85 -5.66 39.68
N LEU A 49 -9.38 -5.96 38.48
CA LEU A 49 -8.81 -5.47 37.22
C LEU A 49 -9.22 -4.04 36.90
N LEU A 50 -10.40 -3.58 37.33
CA LEU A 50 -10.92 -2.25 37.02
C LEU A 50 -9.94 -1.11 37.45
N PRO A 51 -9.40 -1.09 38.68
CA PRO A 51 -8.40 -0.07 39.05
C PRO A 51 -7.04 -0.27 38.35
N CYS A 52 -6.77 -1.48 37.84
CA CYS A 52 -5.53 -1.78 37.13
C CYS A 52 -5.56 -1.41 35.64
N ILE A 53 -6.72 -1.03 35.08
CA ILE A 53 -6.86 -0.68 33.67
C ILE A 53 -5.89 0.43 33.29
N ASN A 54 -5.87 1.53 34.05
CA ASN A 54 -4.97 2.66 33.80
C ASN A 54 -3.47 2.29 33.95
N LEU A 55 -3.17 1.30 34.80
CA LEU A 55 -1.79 0.81 34.94
C LEU A 55 -1.40 -0.09 33.76
N ILE A 56 -2.32 -0.95 33.33
CA ILE A 56 -2.13 -1.83 32.15
C ILE A 56 -2.00 -0.98 30.89
N GLU A 57 -2.84 0.03 30.73
CA GLU A 57 -2.80 0.98 29.64
C GLU A 57 -1.43 1.71 29.58
N LYS A 58 -0.97 2.27 30.72
CA LYS A 58 0.36 2.89 30.80
C LYS A 58 1.50 1.92 30.53
N LEU A 59 1.35 0.65 30.93
CA LEU A 59 2.34 -0.37 30.68
C LEU A 59 2.39 -0.73 29.19
N VAL A 60 1.22 -0.85 28.53
CA VAL A 60 1.09 -1.12 27.10
C VAL A 60 1.71 0.04 26.31
N PHE A 61 1.35 1.30 26.57
CA PHE A 61 1.95 2.46 25.90
C PHE A 61 3.46 2.62 26.19
N ARG A 62 3.98 2.06 27.26
CA ARG A 62 5.41 2.04 27.53
C ARG A 62 6.17 0.93 26.81
N LEU A 63 5.51 -0.20 26.55
CA LEU A 63 6.09 -1.37 25.89
C LEU A 63 5.90 -1.30 24.36
N ILE A 64 4.76 -0.80 23.92
CA ILE A 64 4.43 -0.57 22.52
C ILE A 64 4.58 0.94 22.31
N LYS A 65 5.69 1.35 21.70
CA LYS A 65 5.81 2.72 21.21
C LYS A 65 4.90 2.84 20.00
N ASP A 66 4.04 3.85 19.99
CA ASP A 66 3.25 4.19 18.82
C ASP A 66 4.22 4.39 17.65
N ASP A 67 3.95 3.72 16.54
CA ASP A 67 4.68 3.96 15.31
C ASP A 67 4.36 5.41 14.89
N PRO A 68 5.36 6.25 14.60
CA PRO A 68 5.09 7.61 14.08
C PRO A 68 4.12 7.62 12.90
N GLU A 69 4.09 6.55 12.10
CA GLU A 69 3.15 6.37 11.00
C GLU A 69 1.69 6.25 11.47
N ASP A 70 1.43 5.64 12.64
CA ASP A 70 0.08 5.48 13.18
C ASP A 70 -0.48 6.81 13.74
N LEU A 71 0.40 7.67 14.26
CA LEU A 71 0.02 9.03 14.70
C LEU A 71 -0.31 9.93 13.50
N GLU A 72 0.44 9.83 12.40
CA GLU A 72 0.14 10.53 11.15
C GLU A 72 -1.20 10.06 10.55
N GLU A 73 -1.50 8.74 10.61
CA GLU A 73 -2.77 8.19 10.18
C GLU A 73 -3.95 8.80 10.93
N GLN A 74 -3.87 8.83 12.25
CA GLN A 74 -4.94 9.39 13.08
C GLN A 74 -5.15 10.89 12.78
N ALA A 75 -4.07 11.64 12.62
CA ALA A 75 -4.12 13.05 12.27
C ALA A 75 -4.78 13.30 10.92
N ASP A 76 -4.46 12.50 9.88
CA ASP A 76 -5.07 12.62 8.56
C ASP A 76 -6.59 12.33 8.59
N PHE A 77 -7.02 11.33 9.37
CA PHE A 77 -8.44 11.01 9.50
C PHE A 77 -9.23 12.02 10.35
N ASP A 78 -8.59 12.65 11.33
CA ASP A 78 -9.18 13.70 12.15
C ASP A 78 -9.46 14.98 11.32
N LEU A 79 -8.83 15.14 10.15
CA LEU A 79 -9.14 16.20 9.20
C LEU A 79 -10.52 16.03 8.53
N LEU A 80 -10.99 14.77 8.35
CA LEU A 80 -12.21 14.44 7.60
C LEU A 80 -13.46 14.48 8.49
N GLU A 81 -13.67 15.58 9.22
CA GLU A 81 -14.84 15.75 10.08
C GLU A 81 -16.07 16.23 9.30
N GLU A 82 -17.23 15.59 9.51
CA GLU A 82 -18.50 15.92 8.85
C GLU A 82 -18.93 17.39 9.02
N ARG A 83 -18.55 18.03 10.14
CA ARG A 83 -18.86 19.45 10.38
C ARG A 83 -18.29 20.40 9.34
N PHE A 84 -17.22 20.01 8.65
CA PHE A 84 -16.57 20.83 7.62
C PHE A 84 -17.24 20.71 6.25
N LEU A 85 -18.10 19.73 6.03
CA LEU A 85 -18.86 19.56 4.78
C LEU A 85 -19.71 20.81 4.45
N ALA A 86 -20.17 21.55 5.48
CA ALA A 86 -20.87 22.81 5.29
C ALA A 86 -19.99 23.95 4.70
N TYR A 87 -18.65 23.74 4.64
CA TYR A 87 -17.67 24.69 4.14
C TYR A 87 -16.82 24.06 3.06
N PRO A 88 -17.31 23.93 1.80
CA PRO A 88 -16.67 23.13 0.75
C PRO A 88 -15.18 23.44 0.52
N ALA A 89 -14.79 24.73 0.52
CA ALA A 89 -13.39 25.11 0.33
C ALA A 89 -12.46 24.56 1.42
N LEU A 90 -12.92 24.55 2.69
CA LEU A 90 -12.16 23.98 3.79
C LEU A 90 -12.10 22.44 3.68
N ALA A 91 -13.23 21.81 3.42
CA ALA A 91 -13.34 20.36 3.26
C ALA A 91 -12.44 19.84 2.13
N ILE A 92 -12.37 20.55 1.00
CA ILE A 92 -11.48 20.23 -0.13
C ILE A 92 -10.01 20.34 0.29
N GLY A 93 -9.62 21.40 1.00
CA GLY A 93 -8.24 21.57 1.47
C GLY A 93 -7.81 20.48 2.45
N GLN A 94 -8.71 20.05 3.35
CA GLN A 94 -8.48 18.93 4.27
C GLN A 94 -8.41 17.59 3.54
N SER A 95 -9.31 17.37 2.56
CA SER A 95 -9.26 16.18 1.70
C SER A 95 -7.94 16.12 0.93
N HIS A 96 -7.44 17.23 0.38
CA HIS A 96 -6.13 17.29 -0.30
C HIS A 96 -5.00 16.83 0.63
N THR A 97 -4.98 17.32 1.87
CA THR A 97 -3.97 16.89 2.86
C THR A 97 -4.03 15.39 3.13
N ALA A 98 -5.24 14.84 3.31
CA ALA A 98 -5.42 13.41 3.57
C ALA A 98 -5.07 12.55 2.34
N VAL A 99 -5.41 12.99 1.10
CA VAL A 99 -4.99 12.29 -0.14
C VAL A 99 -3.48 12.31 -0.29
N ASN A 100 -2.81 13.43 0.04
CA ASN A 100 -1.35 13.49 0.07
C ASN A 100 -0.74 12.51 1.07
N GLY A 101 -1.37 12.33 2.24
CA GLY A 101 -1.01 11.31 3.22
C GLY A 101 -1.10 9.90 2.64
N MET A 102 -2.23 9.58 1.97
CA MET A 102 -2.46 8.31 1.28
C MET A 102 -1.39 8.05 0.20
N ALA A 103 -1.13 9.03 -0.67
CA ALA A 103 -0.14 8.93 -1.75
C ALA A 103 1.26 8.60 -1.23
N LYS A 104 1.71 9.29 -0.17
CA LYS A 104 3.00 9.03 0.49
C LYS A 104 3.08 7.63 1.09
N LYS A 105 1.97 7.12 1.64
CA LYS A 105 1.89 5.75 2.19
C LYS A 105 1.94 4.71 1.07
N ALA A 106 1.24 4.94 -0.06
CA ALA A 106 1.31 4.08 -1.25
C ALA A 106 2.75 4.00 -1.79
N ARG A 107 3.44 5.14 -1.97
CA ARG A 107 4.87 5.19 -2.35
C ARG A 107 5.75 4.38 -1.41
N LYS A 108 5.61 4.59 -0.11
CA LYS A 108 6.38 3.83 0.89
C LYS A 108 6.12 2.32 0.79
N ASN A 109 4.87 1.91 0.55
CA ASN A 109 4.49 0.51 0.47
C ASN A 109 5.04 -0.17 -0.79
N ILE A 110 4.98 0.50 -1.95
CA ILE A 110 5.64 0.05 -3.20
C ILE A 110 7.15 -0.13 -2.97
N ASN A 111 7.82 0.85 -2.39
CA ASN A 111 9.26 0.79 -2.16
C ASN A 111 9.63 -0.35 -1.20
N ARG A 112 8.79 -0.63 -0.19
CA ARG A 112 8.95 -1.76 0.72
C ARG A 112 8.75 -3.09 0.00
N ALA A 113 7.73 -3.22 -0.84
CA ALA A 113 7.47 -4.41 -1.63
C ALA A 113 8.62 -4.73 -2.61
N LEU A 114 9.12 -3.72 -3.32
CA LEU A 114 10.27 -3.88 -4.22
C LEU A 114 11.54 -4.30 -3.46
N SER A 115 11.74 -3.82 -2.23
CA SER A 115 12.90 -4.23 -1.42
C SER A 115 12.90 -5.72 -1.04
N LEU A 116 11.72 -6.36 -1.01
CA LEU A 116 11.59 -7.80 -0.74
C LEU A 116 12.18 -8.68 -1.85
N LEU A 117 12.30 -8.19 -3.07
CA LEU A 117 12.88 -8.93 -4.18
C LEU A 117 14.39 -9.19 -4.00
N GLY A 118 15.09 -8.28 -3.30
CA GLY A 118 16.52 -8.41 -3.00
C GLY A 118 16.82 -8.97 -1.60
N ASP A 119 15.99 -8.62 -0.62
CA ASP A 119 16.17 -9.00 0.79
C ASP A 119 14.80 -9.32 1.42
N TYR A 120 14.38 -10.57 1.23
CA TYR A 120 13.10 -11.05 1.76
C TYR A 120 13.16 -11.23 3.28
N SER A 121 12.17 -10.68 3.97
CA SER A 121 11.89 -11.01 5.37
C SER A 121 10.39 -11.08 5.63
N GLN A 122 9.98 -12.00 6.51
CA GLN A 122 8.56 -12.17 6.88
C GLN A 122 7.98 -10.91 7.52
N ASP A 123 8.77 -10.18 8.30
CA ASP A 123 8.33 -8.93 8.94
C ASP A 123 8.05 -7.84 7.91
N LYS A 124 8.92 -7.66 6.91
CA LYS A 124 8.69 -6.73 5.81
C LYS A 124 7.46 -7.14 4.98
N TYR A 125 7.28 -8.44 4.73
CA TYR A 125 6.10 -8.96 4.03
C TYR A 125 4.82 -8.62 4.78
N ASN A 126 4.76 -8.92 6.09
CA ASN A 126 3.61 -8.61 6.93
C ASN A 126 3.31 -7.10 6.97
N LYS A 127 4.37 -6.27 7.00
CA LYS A 127 4.24 -4.81 7.00
C LYS A 127 3.66 -4.29 5.68
N VAL A 128 3.95 -4.92 4.52
CA VAL A 128 3.32 -4.57 3.24
C VAL A 128 1.81 -4.83 3.29
N GLN A 129 1.38 -5.99 3.82
CA GLN A 129 -0.04 -6.33 3.97
C GLN A 129 -0.76 -5.36 4.92
N GLU A 130 -0.13 -5.03 6.05
CA GLU A 130 -0.68 -4.09 7.04
C GLU A 130 -0.88 -2.69 6.44
N LYS A 131 0.11 -2.21 5.67
CA LYS A 131 0.04 -0.85 5.09
C LYS A 131 -0.89 -0.75 3.89
N GLU A 132 -1.16 -1.84 3.19
CA GLU A 132 -2.23 -1.87 2.18
C GLU A 132 -3.61 -1.78 2.83
N ASN A 133 -3.90 -2.55 3.87
CA ASN A 133 -5.16 -2.41 4.62
C ASN A 133 -5.37 -0.98 5.17
N LEU A 134 -4.29 -0.23 5.39
CA LEU A 134 -4.37 1.17 5.75
C LEU A 134 -4.73 2.04 4.54
N ILE A 135 -4.13 1.79 3.38
CA ILE A 135 -4.41 2.52 2.13
C ILE A 135 -5.89 2.32 1.73
N ASP A 136 -6.43 1.10 1.85
CA ASP A 136 -7.86 0.79 1.67
C ASP A 136 -8.75 1.65 2.59
N LYS A 137 -8.38 1.75 3.88
CA LYS A 137 -9.13 2.61 4.81
C LYS A 137 -9.12 4.09 4.40
N TYR A 138 -8.02 4.57 3.80
CA TYR A 138 -7.97 5.92 3.25
C TYR A 138 -8.94 6.07 2.08
N GLU A 139 -8.96 5.11 1.15
CA GLU A 139 -9.87 5.12 0.01
C GLU A 139 -11.33 5.14 0.47
N ASP A 140 -11.72 4.25 1.37
CA ASP A 140 -13.08 4.16 1.92
C ASP A 140 -13.52 5.47 2.61
N LYS A 141 -12.68 6.01 3.50
CA LYS A 141 -13.01 7.23 4.26
C LYS A 141 -13.03 8.46 3.37
N LEU A 142 -12.02 8.65 2.53
CA LEU A 142 -11.94 9.75 1.58
C LEU A 142 -13.07 9.67 0.55
N GLY A 143 -13.32 8.48 -0.02
CA GLY A 143 -14.40 8.26 -0.97
C GLY A 143 -15.77 8.65 -0.38
N THR A 144 -16.06 8.16 0.83
CA THR A 144 -17.31 8.51 1.54
C THR A 144 -17.40 10.00 1.81
N TYR A 145 -16.34 10.65 2.31
CA TYR A 145 -16.32 12.06 2.63
C TYR A 145 -16.48 12.95 1.38
N LEU A 146 -15.74 12.64 0.31
CA LEU A 146 -15.82 13.35 -0.96
C LEU A 146 -17.19 13.17 -1.63
N MET A 147 -17.79 11.98 -1.56
CA MET A 147 -19.16 11.75 -2.05
C MET A 147 -20.21 12.56 -1.27
N GLN A 148 -20.07 12.70 0.04
CA GLN A 148 -20.95 13.58 0.83
C GLN A 148 -20.75 15.04 0.44
N LEU A 149 -19.52 15.44 0.12
CA LEU A 149 -19.19 16.80 -0.30
C LEU A 149 -19.83 17.14 -1.66
N THR A 150 -19.98 16.19 -2.59
CA THR A 150 -20.68 16.41 -3.87
C THR A 150 -22.15 16.79 -3.72
N GLY A 151 -22.76 16.51 -2.58
CA GLY A 151 -24.13 16.92 -2.24
C GLY A 151 -24.26 18.39 -1.78
N GLN A 152 -23.16 19.13 -1.65
CA GLN A 152 -23.14 20.53 -1.25
C GLN A 152 -23.12 21.45 -2.47
N GLU A 153 -23.49 22.73 -2.26
CA GLU A 153 -23.36 23.76 -3.31
C GLU A 153 -21.87 24.09 -3.50
N MET A 154 -21.34 23.80 -4.68
CA MET A 154 -19.94 24.01 -5.04
C MET A 154 -19.81 24.75 -6.36
N SER A 155 -18.72 25.52 -6.51
CA SER A 155 -18.33 26.08 -7.80
C SER A 155 -17.82 24.97 -8.74
N THR A 156 -17.79 25.24 -10.04
CA THR A 156 -17.25 24.30 -11.05
C THR A 156 -15.82 23.88 -10.73
N VAL A 157 -14.97 24.82 -10.30
CA VAL A 157 -13.57 24.54 -9.93
C VAL A 157 -13.50 23.61 -8.73
N GLN A 158 -14.33 23.81 -7.70
CA GLN A 158 -14.41 22.93 -6.53
C GLN A 158 -14.87 21.52 -6.92
N MET A 159 -15.85 21.43 -7.81
CA MET A 159 -16.34 20.13 -8.30
C MET A 159 -15.26 19.37 -9.10
N GLN A 160 -14.48 20.09 -9.91
CA GLN A 160 -13.33 19.52 -10.62
C GLN A 160 -12.25 18.99 -9.66
N GLN A 161 -11.92 19.73 -8.59
CA GLN A 161 -10.99 19.28 -7.56
C GLN A 161 -11.48 18.01 -6.84
N VAL A 162 -12.77 17.97 -6.46
CA VAL A 162 -13.35 16.76 -5.84
C VAL A 162 -13.31 15.59 -6.80
N SER A 163 -13.61 15.80 -8.08
CA SER A 163 -13.52 14.75 -9.12
C SER A 163 -12.08 14.23 -9.26
N LYS A 164 -11.08 15.13 -9.31
CA LYS A 164 -9.66 14.75 -9.32
C LYS A 164 -9.34 13.83 -8.15
N PHE A 165 -9.74 14.19 -6.94
CA PHE A 165 -9.47 13.37 -5.76
C PHE A 165 -10.16 12.01 -5.82
N LEU A 166 -11.43 11.93 -6.20
CA LEU A 166 -12.17 10.68 -6.34
C LEU A 166 -11.51 9.71 -7.34
N HIS A 167 -10.95 10.22 -8.42
CA HIS A 167 -10.20 9.39 -9.37
C HIS A 167 -8.84 8.97 -8.80
N THR A 168 -8.09 9.89 -8.22
CA THR A 168 -6.72 9.62 -7.77
C THR A 168 -6.64 8.73 -6.53
N ILE A 169 -7.64 8.77 -5.60
CA ILE A 169 -7.64 7.85 -4.44
C ILE A 169 -7.73 6.39 -4.88
N SER A 170 -8.52 6.09 -5.91
CA SER A 170 -8.61 4.73 -6.45
C SER A 170 -7.28 4.29 -7.11
N ASP A 171 -6.58 5.18 -7.83
CA ASP A 171 -5.27 4.86 -8.40
C ASP A 171 -4.20 4.64 -7.31
N PHE A 172 -4.23 5.41 -6.20
CA PHE A 172 -3.33 5.18 -5.07
C PHE A 172 -3.63 3.88 -4.31
N GLU A 173 -4.90 3.47 -4.19
CA GLU A 173 -5.28 2.16 -3.66
C GLU A 173 -4.72 1.05 -4.55
N ARG A 174 -4.88 1.15 -5.88
CA ARG A 174 -4.30 0.19 -6.83
C ARG A 174 -2.78 0.07 -6.73
N LEU A 175 -2.08 1.15 -6.41
CA LEU A 175 -0.64 1.06 -6.11
C LEU A 175 -0.40 0.19 -4.86
N GLY A 176 -1.24 0.30 -3.82
CA GLY A 176 -1.24 -0.57 -2.64
C GLY A 176 -1.43 -2.04 -2.98
N ASP A 177 -2.46 -2.36 -3.77
CA ASP A 177 -2.75 -3.68 -4.30
C ASP A 177 -1.55 -4.31 -5.04
N HIS A 178 -0.91 -3.54 -5.92
CA HIS A 178 0.27 -4.01 -6.65
C HIS A 178 1.49 -4.22 -5.75
N ALA A 179 1.64 -3.44 -4.66
CA ALA A 179 2.66 -3.69 -3.64
C ALA A 179 2.45 -5.06 -2.97
N VAL A 180 1.20 -5.39 -2.61
CA VAL A 180 0.84 -6.71 -2.07
C VAL A 180 1.13 -7.81 -3.08
N ASN A 181 0.76 -7.64 -4.34
CA ASN A 181 1.02 -8.65 -5.37
C ASN A 181 2.52 -8.90 -5.57
N ILE A 182 3.35 -7.84 -5.61
CA ILE A 182 4.82 -7.96 -5.68
C ILE A 182 5.34 -8.68 -4.43
N SER A 183 4.83 -8.36 -3.24
CA SER A 183 5.25 -9.03 -2.01
C SER A 183 4.92 -10.52 -2.00
N LYS A 184 3.75 -10.93 -2.56
CA LYS A 184 3.38 -12.34 -2.74
C LYS A 184 4.34 -13.06 -3.69
N VAL A 185 4.73 -12.42 -4.79
CA VAL A 185 5.74 -12.99 -5.71
C VAL A 185 7.10 -13.10 -5.02
N ALA A 186 7.51 -12.11 -4.23
CA ALA A 186 8.76 -12.17 -3.46
C ALA A 186 8.73 -13.31 -2.43
N ASN A 187 7.60 -13.54 -1.77
CA ASN A 187 7.41 -14.69 -0.87
C ASN A 187 7.54 -16.02 -1.62
N GLU A 188 6.89 -16.15 -2.78
CA GLU A 188 6.99 -17.33 -3.62
C GLU A 188 8.43 -17.61 -4.07
N ILE A 189 9.15 -16.57 -4.49
CA ILE A 189 10.58 -16.66 -4.87
C ILE A 189 11.41 -17.19 -3.70
N SER A 190 11.18 -16.66 -2.49
CA SER A 190 11.88 -17.06 -1.27
C SER A 190 11.57 -18.50 -0.88
N GLU A 191 10.29 -18.88 -0.78
CA GLU A 191 9.84 -20.21 -0.37
C GLU A 191 10.31 -21.31 -1.33
N LYS A 192 10.16 -21.05 -2.64
CA LYS A 192 10.53 -22.01 -3.70
C LYS A 192 11.99 -21.93 -4.12
N LYS A 193 12.78 -21.03 -3.50
CA LYS A 193 14.20 -20.77 -3.80
C LYS A 193 14.43 -20.53 -5.30
N ILE A 194 13.54 -19.74 -5.92
CA ILE A 194 13.65 -19.36 -7.32
C ILE A 194 14.84 -18.41 -7.48
N THR A 195 15.73 -18.68 -8.41
CA THR A 195 16.87 -17.83 -8.72
C THR A 195 16.82 -17.39 -10.18
N PHE A 196 16.84 -16.10 -10.44
CA PHE A 196 16.94 -15.58 -11.80
C PHE A 196 18.38 -15.58 -12.29
N SER A 197 18.61 -15.73 -13.59
CA SER A 197 19.94 -15.60 -14.17
C SER A 197 20.51 -14.19 -13.92
N GLU A 198 21.83 -14.05 -13.89
CA GLU A 198 22.48 -12.75 -13.68
C GLU A 198 22.03 -11.68 -14.68
N SER A 199 21.78 -12.08 -15.95
CA SER A 199 21.23 -11.15 -16.95
C SER A 199 19.80 -10.71 -16.60
N ALA A 200 18.95 -11.63 -16.15
CA ALA A 200 17.57 -11.31 -15.79
C ALA A 200 17.52 -10.41 -14.54
N GLN A 201 18.42 -10.64 -13.56
CA GLN A 201 18.53 -9.77 -12.38
C GLN A 201 18.94 -8.34 -12.75
N LYS A 202 19.93 -8.17 -13.64
CA LYS A 202 20.33 -6.85 -14.13
C LYS A 202 19.24 -6.16 -14.92
N GLU A 203 18.54 -6.89 -15.76
CA GLU A 203 17.38 -6.38 -16.52
C GLU A 203 16.28 -5.92 -15.56
N LEU A 204 15.93 -6.74 -14.57
CA LEU A 204 14.90 -6.41 -13.58
C LEU A 204 15.29 -5.20 -12.72
N SER A 205 16.55 -5.09 -12.30
CA SER A 205 17.01 -3.94 -11.49
C SER A 205 16.91 -2.60 -12.24
N VAL A 206 17.09 -2.58 -13.56
CA VAL A 206 16.86 -1.39 -14.39
C VAL A 206 15.38 -1.02 -14.40
N LEU A 207 14.50 -2.01 -14.60
CA LEU A 207 13.04 -1.78 -14.59
C LEU A 207 12.55 -1.34 -13.22
N GLU A 208 13.03 -1.96 -12.12
CA GLU A 208 12.71 -1.52 -10.76
C GLU A 208 13.10 -0.06 -10.50
N ALA A 209 14.28 0.35 -10.96
CA ALA A 209 14.74 1.73 -10.81
C ALA A 209 13.83 2.72 -11.56
N ALA A 210 13.39 2.37 -12.78
CA ALA A 210 12.44 3.18 -13.54
C ALA A 210 11.06 3.26 -12.86
N VAL A 211 10.58 2.14 -12.28
CA VAL A 211 9.30 2.12 -11.55
C VAL A 211 9.38 2.91 -10.24
N ARG A 212 10.50 2.87 -9.52
CA ARG A 212 10.69 3.73 -8.34
C ARG A 212 10.63 5.20 -8.72
N GLU A 213 11.32 5.58 -9.79
CA GLU A 213 11.32 6.98 -10.25
C GLU A 213 9.93 7.45 -10.67
N ILE A 214 9.15 6.64 -11.40
CA ILE A 214 7.81 7.07 -11.80
C ILE A 214 6.87 7.21 -10.58
N VAL A 215 6.97 6.34 -9.59
CA VAL A 215 6.20 6.43 -8.34
C VAL A 215 6.59 7.68 -7.54
N ASP A 216 7.90 7.93 -7.39
CA ASP A 216 8.39 9.12 -6.68
C ASP A 216 7.94 10.39 -7.40
N LEU A 217 8.14 10.46 -8.71
CA LEU A 217 7.73 11.60 -9.54
C LEU A 217 6.21 11.86 -9.46
N THR A 218 5.40 10.80 -9.48
CA THR A 218 3.94 10.92 -9.39
C THR A 218 3.48 11.47 -8.06
N VAL A 219 4.03 10.94 -6.95
CA VAL A 219 3.64 11.39 -5.61
C VAL A 219 4.13 12.81 -5.35
N ASP A 220 5.34 13.16 -5.79
CA ASP A 220 5.89 14.52 -5.62
C ASP A 220 5.10 15.51 -6.46
N ALA A 221 4.84 15.22 -7.75
CA ALA A 221 3.99 16.05 -8.60
C ALA A 221 2.59 16.28 -7.99
N PHE A 222 1.96 15.22 -7.48
CA PHE A 222 0.63 15.30 -6.88
C PHE A 222 0.62 16.13 -5.58
N CYS A 223 1.60 15.92 -4.70
CA CYS A 223 1.68 16.63 -3.44
C CYS A 223 2.01 18.13 -3.60
N GLU A 224 2.73 18.49 -4.64
CA GLU A 224 3.16 19.87 -4.93
C GLU A 224 2.26 20.56 -5.95
N ASP A 225 1.25 19.86 -6.50
CA ASP A 225 0.40 20.30 -7.63
C ASP A 225 1.24 20.77 -8.84
N ASP A 226 2.39 20.10 -9.08
CA ASP A 226 3.34 20.47 -10.13
C ASP A 226 3.02 19.77 -11.46
N LEU A 227 2.45 20.52 -12.40
CA LEU A 227 2.07 20.03 -13.73
C LEU A 227 3.28 19.81 -14.66
N GLU A 228 4.41 20.51 -14.46
CA GLU A 228 5.62 20.26 -15.24
C GLU A 228 6.24 18.91 -14.87
N MET A 229 6.18 18.54 -13.58
CA MET A 229 6.55 17.22 -13.13
C MET A 229 5.56 16.16 -13.64
N ALA A 230 4.26 16.42 -13.57
CA ALA A 230 3.23 15.52 -14.07
C ALA A 230 3.40 15.20 -15.57
N ALA A 231 3.77 16.19 -16.39
CA ALA A 231 4.01 15.99 -17.82
C ALA A 231 5.18 15.03 -18.14
N LYS A 232 6.12 14.82 -17.21
CA LYS A 232 7.27 13.91 -17.37
C LYS A 232 6.91 12.43 -17.06
N ILE A 233 5.73 12.18 -16.52
CA ILE A 233 5.30 10.83 -16.11
C ILE A 233 4.97 9.98 -17.33
N GLU A 234 4.23 10.50 -18.32
CA GLU A 234 3.82 9.71 -19.49
C GLU A 234 5.01 9.24 -20.36
N PRO A 235 6.06 10.06 -20.66
CA PRO A 235 7.27 9.57 -21.32
C PRO A 235 7.94 8.41 -20.57
N LEU A 236 8.02 8.48 -19.24
CA LEU A 236 8.62 7.42 -18.43
C LEU A 236 7.73 6.16 -18.40
N ARG A 237 6.42 6.32 -18.34
CA ARG A 237 5.46 5.22 -18.43
C ARG A 237 5.54 4.49 -19.77
N GLU A 238 5.66 5.22 -20.90
CA GLU A 238 5.83 4.62 -22.24
C GLU A 238 7.12 3.80 -22.27
N LEU A 239 8.21 4.33 -21.74
CA LEU A 239 9.48 3.59 -21.66
C LEU A 239 9.36 2.32 -20.81
N ILE A 240 8.73 2.39 -19.64
CA ILE A 240 8.51 1.21 -18.78
C ILE A 240 7.74 0.12 -19.53
N GLY A 241 6.71 0.47 -20.32
CA GLY A 241 5.99 -0.47 -21.16
C GLY A 241 6.88 -1.14 -22.23
N ILE A 242 7.77 -0.37 -22.86
CA ILE A 242 8.75 -0.90 -23.82
C ILE A 242 9.73 -1.85 -23.14
N LEU A 243 10.27 -1.46 -21.96
CA LEU A 243 11.16 -2.29 -21.17
C LEU A 243 10.48 -3.62 -20.77
N CYS A 244 9.26 -3.57 -20.25
CA CYS A 244 8.51 -4.77 -19.89
C CYS A 244 8.36 -5.73 -21.07
N ASN A 245 8.00 -5.22 -22.26
CA ASN A 245 7.89 -6.05 -23.47
C ASN A 245 9.23 -6.65 -23.88
N ASP A 246 10.32 -5.87 -23.84
CA ASP A 246 11.67 -6.38 -24.17
C ASP A 246 12.08 -7.48 -23.18
N LEU A 247 11.89 -7.28 -21.87
CA LEU A 247 12.20 -8.27 -20.85
C LEU A 247 11.39 -9.54 -21.01
N LYS A 248 10.08 -9.46 -21.35
CA LYS A 248 9.24 -10.61 -21.69
C LYS A 248 9.84 -11.41 -22.85
N ASN A 249 10.22 -10.74 -23.93
CA ASN A 249 10.81 -11.36 -25.11
C ASN A 249 12.17 -12.03 -24.84
N ARG A 250 13.03 -11.35 -24.08
CA ARG A 250 14.32 -11.89 -23.63
C ARG A 250 14.14 -13.13 -22.74
N HIS A 251 13.12 -13.10 -21.86
CA HIS A 251 12.80 -14.25 -21.00
C HIS A 251 12.31 -15.45 -21.83
N VAL A 252 11.41 -15.25 -22.80
CA VAL A 252 10.96 -16.31 -23.73
C VAL A 252 12.14 -16.90 -24.48
N THR A 253 13.11 -16.09 -24.89
CA THR A 253 14.33 -16.55 -25.55
C THR A 253 15.17 -17.45 -24.63
N ARG A 254 15.34 -17.05 -23.35
CA ARG A 254 16.03 -17.87 -22.33
C ARG A 254 15.34 -19.21 -22.07
N LEU A 255 13.99 -19.23 -22.05
CA LEU A 255 13.21 -20.48 -21.93
C LEU A 255 13.47 -21.41 -23.12
N ARG A 256 13.41 -20.90 -24.36
CA ARG A 256 13.68 -21.69 -25.57
C ARG A 256 15.10 -22.25 -25.63
N GLU A 257 16.07 -21.55 -25.06
CA GLU A 257 17.47 -21.97 -24.98
C GLU A 257 17.75 -22.91 -23.80
N GLY A 258 16.72 -23.27 -23.00
CA GLY A 258 16.87 -24.12 -21.81
C GLY A 258 17.69 -23.50 -20.68
N LYS A 259 17.79 -22.15 -20.66
CA LYS A 259 18.58 -21.40 -19.67
C LYS A 259 17.80 -21.01 -18.41
N CYS A 260 16.51 -21.29 -18.38
CA CYS A 260 15.65 -21.07 -17.22
C CYS A 260 14.50 -22.08 -17.21
N GLU A 261 13.92 -22.29 -16.03
CA GLU A 261 12.81 -23.20 -15.82
C GLU A 261 11.46 -22.46 -15.95
N PHE A 262 10.38 -23.20 -16.21
CA PHE A 262 9.03 -22.64 -16.31
C PHE A 262 8.60 -21.87 -15.03
N ARG A 263 8.98 -22.34 -13.84
CA ARG A 263 8.64 -21.68 -12.57
C ARG A 263 9.22 -20.28 -12.48
N GLN A 264 10.47 -20.11 -12.94
CA GLN A 264 11.10 -18.78 -13.03
C GLN A 264 10.32 -17.87 -13.98
N GLY A 265 9.74 -18.46 -15.05
CA GLY A 265 8.95 -17.74 -16.04
C GLY A 265 7.67 -17.11 -15.48
N PHE A 266 6.93 -17.86 -14.66
CA PHE A 266 5.71 -17.35 -14.04
C PHE A 266 6.02 -16.20 -13.09
N ALA A 267 6.92 -16.40 -12.12
CA ALA A 267 7.28 -15.35 -11.18
C ALA A 267 7.83 -14.09 -11.87
N PHE A 268 8.66 -14.27 -12.92
CA PHE A 268 9.21 -13.15 -13.70
C PHE A 268 8.11 -12.38 -14.44
N ASN A 269 7.18 -13.09 -15.11
CA ASN A 269 6.08 -12.46 -15.83
C ASN A 269 5.11 -11.72 -14.89
N ASP A 270 4.83 -12.30 -13.72
CA ASP A 270 3.96 -11.67 -12.72
C ASP A 270 4.59 -10.39 -12.17
N LEU A 271 5.90 -10.38 -11.92
CA LEU A 271 6.62 -9.15 -11.56
C LEU A 271 6.48 -8.09 -12.67
N LEU A 272 6.79 -8.44 -13.92
CA LEU A 272 6.72 -7.50 -15.03
C LEU A 272 5.31 -6.91 -15.19
N THR A 273 4.28 -7.74 -15.01
CA THR A 273 2.88 -7.31 -15.13
C THR A 273 2.52 -6.31 -14.01
N ASN A 274 2.91 -6.58 -12.77
CA ASN A 274 2.65 -5.66 -11.67
C ASN A 274 3.43 -4.35 -11.82
N LEU A 275 4.69 -4.39 -12.24
CA LEU A 275 5.50 -3.19 -12.48
C LEU A 275 4.94 -2.32 -13.61
N GLU A 276 4.46 -2.93 -14.71
CA GLU A 276 3.79 -2.23 -15.81
C GLU A 276 2.48 -1.56 -15.36
N ARG A 277 1.69 -2.25 -14.49
CA ARG A 277 0.44 -1.72 -13.93
C ARG A 277 0.67 -0.55 -12.99
N ILE A 278 1.69 -0.60 -12.13
CA ILE A 278 2.09 0.54 -11.29
C ILE A 278 2.33 1.77 -12.16
N ALA A 279 3.11 1.65 -13.24
CA ALA A 279 3.37 2.75 -14.14
C ALA A 279 2.09 3.28 -14.82
N ALA A 280 1.13 2.42 -15.14
CA ALA A 280 -0.15 2.82 -15.71
C ALA A 280 -0.99 3.64 -14.71
N HIS A 281 -1.06 3.23 -13.43
CA HIS A 281 -1.76 3.99 -12.39
C HIS A 281 -1.09 5.34 -12.10
N CYS A 282 0.25 5.40 -12.13
CA CYS A 282 0.98 6.66 -12.06
C CYS A 282 0.59 7.63 -13.22
N SER A 283 0.47 7.11 -14.43
CA SER A 283 0.01 7.88 -15.58
C SER A 283 -1.43 8.39 -15.41
N ASN A 284 -2.35 7.57 -14.87
CA ASN A 284 -3.73 7.99 -14.59
C ASN A 284 -3.77 9.18 -13.63
N VAL A 285 -2.97 9.14 -12.55
CA VAL A 285 -2.86 10.27 -11.60
C VAL A 285 -2.39 11.54 -12.31
N ALA A 286 -1.33 11.45 -13.15
CA ALA A 286 -0.82 12.59 -13.91
C ALA A 286 -1.88 13.17 -14.86
N VAL A 287 -2.62 12.32 -15.55
CA VAL A 287 -3.73 12.73 -16.43
C VAL A 287 -4.81 13.46 -15.64
N ALA A 288 -5.25 12.92 -14.49
CA ALA A 288 -6.26 13.57 -13.65
C ALA A 288 -5.81 14.95 -13.13
N MET A 289 -4.51 15.14 -12.88
CA MET A 289 -3.95 16.44 -12.52
C MET A 289 -4.05 17.44 -13.68
N ILE A 290 -3.63 17.04 -14.87
CA ILE A 290 -3.56 17.93 -16.05
C ILE A 290 -4.95 18.28 -16.57
N GLU A 291 -5.88 17.33 -16.61
CA GLU A 291 -7.27 17.55 -17.05
C GLU A 291 -8.04 18.55 -16.17
N THR A 292 -7.77 18.51 -14.86
CA THR A 292 -8.42 19.44 -13.91
C THR A 292 -8.08 20.91 -14.23
N GLU A 293 -6.91 21.21 -14.76
CA GLU A 293 -6.49 22.57 -15.10
C GLU A 293 -6.95 23.02 -16.50
N THR A 294 -7.06 22.09 -17.46
CA THR A 294 -7.35 22.43 -18.86
C THR A 294 -8.85 22.57 -19.16
N SER A 295 -9.74 22.27 -18.20
CA SER A 295 -11.21 22.31 -18.37
C SER A 295 -11.77 21.41 -19.49
N GLU A 296 -10.99 20.54 -20.08
CA GLU A 296 -11.38 19.60 -21.11
C GLU A 296 -11.65 18.22 -20.48
N PHE A 297 -12.94 17.87 -20.38
CA PHE A 297 -13.45 16.67 -19.68
C PHE A 297 -13.30 15.36 -20.48
N ASP A 298 -12.37 15.22 -21.40
CA ASP A 298 -12.21 14.01 -22.18
C ASP A 298 -10.85 13.32 -22.00
N THR A 299 -10.78 12.46 -20.96
CA THR A 299 -9.60 11.65 -20.57
C THR A 299 -9.00 10.87 -21.75
N HIS A 300 -9.86 10.41 -22.67
CA HIS A 300 -9.41 9.69 -23.85
C HIS A 300 -8.87 10.61 -24.95
N GLU A 301 -9.33 11.85 -25.01
CA GLU A 301 -8.89 12.81 -26.02
C GLU A 301 -7.53 13.42 -25.65
N TYR A 302 -7.30 13.70 -24.35
CA TYR A 302 -5.98 14.15 -23.85
C TYR A 302 -4.90 13.08 -24.06
N LEU A 303 -5.13 11.82 -23.66
CA LEU A 303 -4.18 10.72 -23.90
C LEU A 303 -3.94 10.48 -25.41
N LYS A 304 -4.95 10.71 -26.25
CA LYS A 304 -4.78 10.70 -27.71
C LYS A 304 -4.02 11.92 -28.20
N SER A 305 -4.30 13.11 -27.67
CA SER A 305 -3.61 14.35 -28.06
C SER A 305 -2.13 14.33 -27.64
N VAL A 306 -1.81 13.88 -26.44
CA VAL A 306 -0.42 13.67 -25.98
C VAL A 306 0.30 12.60 -26.80
N ARG A 307 -0.39 11.54 -27.22
CA ARG A 307 0.17 10.54 -28.13
C ARG A 307 0.30 11.04 -29.59
N HIS A 308 -0.55 11.97 -30.01
CA HIS A 308 -0.51 12.56 -31.34
C HIS A 308 0.34 13.84 -31.45
N MET A 309 0.46 14.58 -30.34
CA MET A 309 1.38 15.72 -30.21
C MET A 309 2.59 15.30 -29.38
N LYS A 310 3.42 14.39 -29.89
CA LYS A 310 4.79 14.23 -29.39
C LYS A 310 5.54 15.51 -29.74
N ASP A 311 5.41 16.52 -28.91
CA ASP A 311 6.19 17.74 -29.05
C ASP A 311 7.68 17.45 -28.79
N ASP A 312 8.54 18.39 -29.14
CA ASP A 312 9.98 18.21 -28.99
C ASP A 312 10.36 17.97 -27.51
N ALA A 313 9.63 18.55 -26.57
CA ALA A 313 9.86 18.39 -25.12
C ALA A 313 9.54 16.97 -24.63
N TYR A 314 8.45 16.35 -25.12
CA TYR A 314 8.13 14.96 -24.82
C TYR A 314 9.23 14.02 -25.34
N LEU A 315 9.66 14.22 -26.59
CA LEU A 315 10.68 13.37 -27.22
C LEU A 315 12.02 13.51 -26.50
N GLU A 316 12.45 14.73 -26.15
CA GLU A 316 13.66 14.95 -25.36
C GLU A 316 13.61 14.29 -24.00
N CYS A 317 12.47 14.37 -23.31
CA CYS A 317 12.23 13.71 -22.02
C CYS A 317 12.30 12.19 -22.16
N PHE A 318 11.61 11.61 -23.16
CA PHE A 318 11.64 10.17 -23.46
C PHE A 318 13.07 9.69 -23.77
N ASP A 319 13.81 10.40 -24.63
CA ASP A 319 15.18 10.05 -24.98
C ASP A 319 16.13 10.14 -23.78
N SER A 320 15.89 11.07 -22.87
CA SER A 320 16.62 11.17 -21.61
C SER A 320 16.41 9.93 -20.74
N TYR A 321 15.17 9.50 -20.55
CA TYR A 321 14.84 8.27 -19.84
C TYR A 321 15.35 7.01 -20.54
N ALA A 322 15.25 6.92 -21.86
CA ALA A 322 15.76 5.80 -22.64
C ALA A 322 17.28 5.62 -22.51
N ARG A 323 18.02 6.74 -22.41
CA ARG A 323 19.47 6.71 -22.11
C ARG A 323 19.74 6.27 -20.67
N LYS A 324 18.98 6.77 -19.71
CA LYS A 324 19.13 6.47 -18.27
C LYS A 324 18.86 5.01 -17.95
N TYR A 325 17.80 4.44 -18.53
CA TYR A 325 17.31 3.08 -18.29
C TYR A 325 17.64 2.11 -19.43
N SER A 326 18.79 2.28 -20.07
CA SER A 326 19.23 1.39 -21.16
C SER A 326 19.59 0.00 -20.63
N ILE A 327 18.99 -1.04 -21.23
CA ILE A 327 19.31 -2.43 -20.93
C ILE A 327 20.50 -2.87 -21.82
N PRO A 328 21.52 -3.55 -21.26
CA PRO A 328 22.64 -4.03 -22.04
C PRO A 328 22.19 -4.96 -23.19
N PRO A 329 22.74 -4.80 -24.40
CA PRO A 329 22.38 -5.65 -25.53
C PRO A 329 22.74 -7.12 -25.27
N THR A 330 21.89 -8.03 -25.73
CA THR A 330 22.14 -9.46 -25.61
C THR A 330 23.36 -9.87 -26.49
N LYS A 331 23.97 -11.03 -26.18
CA LYS A 331 25.11 -11.55 -26.98
C LYS A 331 24.77 -11.73 -28.47
N LYS A 332 23.49 -11.96 -28.82
CA LYS A 332 23.03 -12.07 -30.21
C LYS A 332 22.93 -10.71 -30.89
N GLU A 333 22.46 -9.68 -30.20
CA GLU A 333 22.38 -8.31 -30.71
C GLU A 333 23.77 -7.71 -30.96
N LYS A 334 24.79 -8.11 -30.13
CA LYS A 334 26.20 -7.71 -30.35
C LYS A 334 26.83 -8.36 -31.59
N LYS A 335 26.29 -9.49 -32.11
CA LYS A 335 26.81 -10.17 -33.30
C LYS A 335 26.18 -9.64 -34.60
N ASN A 336 25.05 -8.92 -34.51
CA ASN A 336 24.33 -8.39 -35.66
C ASN A 336 24.56 -6.87 -35.86
N LYS A 337 25.42 -6.26 -35.06
CA LYS A 337 26.03 -4.94 -35.26
C LYS A 337 27.50 -5.12 -35.64
#